data_e94ec410a0fd559240c3b6d87ab8e515
#
_entry.id   e94ec410a0fd559240c3b6d87ab8e515
#
_cell.length_a   1.000
_cell.length_b   1.000
_cell.length_c   1.000
_cell.angle_alpha   90.00
_cell.angle_beta   90.00
_cell.angle_gamma   90.00
#
_symmetry.space_group_name_H-M   'P 1'
#
loop_
_entity.id
_entity.type
_entity.pdbx_description
1 polymer ?
#
loop_
_entity_poly.entity_id
_entity_poly.type
_entity_poly.pdbx_seq_one_letter_code
_entity_poly.pdbx_strand_id
1 'polypeptide(L)'
;MDKIVVDDWGQCKTGQLGALRAHVEAGKLSEATLHAEMGEIVAGQKAGREREDETILFWHRGLSLSDIALGCAMLDKAARLGIGHRLRYA
;
A
#
# COMPACT_ATOMS: atom_id res chain seq x y z
N MET A 1 -1.27 18.51 7.25
CA MET A 1 -2.05 17.30 6.92
C MET A 1 -2.51 16.63 8.19
N ASP A 2 -3.76 16.21 8.20
CA ASP A 2 -4.36 15.61 9.40
C ASP A 2 -3.93 14.17 9.60
N LYS A 3 -3.78 13.42 8.50
CA LYS A 3 -3.38 12.02 8.56
C LYS A 3 -2.37 11.68 7.47
N ILE A 4 -1.44 10.79 7.81
CA ILE A 4 -0.49 10.22 6.86
C ILE A 4 -0.68 8.71 6.87
N VAL A 5 -0.96 8.14 5.70
CA VAL A 5 -1.17 6.71 5.51
C VAL A 5 -0.17 6.21 4.48
N VAL A 6 0.41 5.05 4.74
CA VAL A 6 1.36 4.41 3.82
C VAL A 6 0.89 2.98 3.54
N ASP A 7 1.39 2.38 2.46
CA ASP A 7 1.12 0.98 2.17
C ASP A 7 1.91 0.05 3.09
N ASP A 8 3.17 0.37 3.32
CA ASP A 8 4.05 -0.39 4.22
C ASP A 8 5.09 0.54 4.84
N TRP A 9 5.11 0.64 6.15
CA TRP A 9 6.04 1.49 6.88
C TRP A 9 7.50 1.06 6.69
N GLY A 10 7.74 -0.24 6.64
CA GLY A 10 9.09 -0.76 6.40
C GLY A 10 9.68 -0.26 5.09
N GLN A 11 8.90 -0.27 4.01
CA GLN A 11 9.33 0.25 2.72
C GLN A 11 9.47 1.78 2.72
N CYS A 12 8.59 2.46 3.44
CA CYS A 12 8.61 3.91 3.54
C CYS A 12 9.92 4.41 4.15
N LYS A 13 10.38 3.78 5.22
CA LYS A 13 11.57 4.22 5.97
C LYS A 13 12.89 3.72 5.40
N THR A 14 12.89 2.60 4.66
CA THR A 14 14.12 1.95 4.19
C THR A 14 14.30 1.98 2.68
N GLY A 15 13.28 2.36 1.93
CA GLY A 15 13.33 2.40 0.47
C GLY A 15 14.33 3.43 -0.04
N GLN A 16 15.22 3.03 -0.96
CA GLN A 16 16.25 3.92 -1.49
C GLN A 16 15.68 5.08 -2.30
N LEU A 17 14.52 4.88 -2.92
CA LEU A 17 13.86 5.89 -3.76
C LEU A 17 12.59 6.45 -3.10
N GLY A 18 12.40 6.21 -1.81
CA GLY A 18 11.21 6.69 -1.10
C GLY A 18 11.23 8.21 -0.96
N ALA A 19 10.22 8.87 -1.50
CA ALA A 19 10.07 10.32 -1.38
C ALA A 19 10.00 10.78 0.08
N LEU A 20 9.50 9.92 0.96
CA LEU A 20 9.37 10.24 2.38
C LEU A 20 10.62 9.89 3.22
N ARG A 21 11.60 9.20 2.64
CA ARG A 21 12.80 8.79 3.36
C ARG A 21 13.53 9.97 4.00
N ALA A 22 13.69 11.05 3.26
CA ALA A 22 14.34 12.26 3.77
C ALA A 22 13.60 12.83 4.99
N HIS A 23 12.29 12.76 4.99
CA HIS A 23 11.45 13.22 6.10
C HIS A 23 11.58 12.32 7.32
N VAL A 24 11.73 11.01 7.10
CA VAL A 24 11.99 10.05 8.16
C VAL A 24 13.36 10.29 8.77
N GLU A 25 14.40 10.44 7.96
CA GLU A 25 15.76 10.71 8.42
C GLU A 25 15.88 12.05 9.15
N ALA A 26 15.10 13.04 8.72
CA ALA A 26 15.06 14.35 9.39
C ALA A 26 14.22 14.35 10.67
N GLY A 27 13.59 13.23 11.03
CA GLY A 27 12.74 13.13 12.21
C GLY A 27 11.37 13.77 12.07
N LYS A 28 10.99 14.18 10.86
CA LYS A 28 9.67 14.79 10.60
C LYS A 28 8.56 13.77 10.45
N LEU A 29 8.90 12.55 10.10
CA LEU A 29 7.97 11.44 9.95
C LEU A 29 8.48 10.24 10.73
N SER A 30 7.63 9.67 11.59
CA SER A 30 7.95 8.51 12.41
C SER A 30 6.68 7.69 12.62
N GLU A 31 6.83 6.50 13.22
CA GLU A 31 5.66 5.70 13.58
C GLU A 31 4.69 6.46 14.48
N ALA A 32 5.20 7.35 15.34
CA ALA A 32 4.35 8.14 16.22
C ALA A 32 3.50 9.17 15.46
N THR A 33 3.98 9.67 14.33
CA THR A 33 3.25 10.63 13.49
C THR A 33 2.47 9.97 12.36
N LEU A 34 2.75 8.69 12.06
CA LEU A 34 2.02 7.92 11.07
C LEU A 34 0.65 7.55 11.62
N HIS A 35 -0.41 7.80 10.84
CA HIS A 35 -1.75 7.40 11.26
C HIS A 35 -1.94 5.90 11.15
N ALA A 36 -1.62 5.33 9.98
CA ALA A 36 -1.84 3.90 9.73
C ALA A 36 -1.11 3.43 8.48
N GLU A 37 -0.93 2.11 8.41
CA GLU A 37 -0.70 1.42 7.16
C GLU A 37 -2.05 1.09 6.52
N MET A 38 -2.11 1.01 5.21
CA MET A 38 -3.38 0.77 4.49
C MET A 38 -4.03 -0.55 4.91
N GLY A 39 -3.23 -1.58 5.19
CA GLY A 39 -3.75 -2.87 5.67
C GLY A 39 -4.53 -2.76 6.98
N GLU A 40 -4.10 -1.88 7.87
CA GLU A 40 -4.81 -1.64 9.14
C GLU A 40 -6.18 -1.02 8.93
N ILE A 41 -6.29 -0.12 7.94
CA ILE A 41 -7.56 0.51 7.60
C ILE A 41 -8.50 -0.50 6.94
N VAL A 42 -7.99 -1.29 6.00
CA VAL A 42 -8.78 -2.32 5.31
C VAL A 42 -9.28 -3.38 6.28
N ALA A 43 -8.45 -3.75 7.26
CA ALA A 43 -8.81 -4.73 8.28
C ALA A 43 -9.75 -4.16 9.37
N GLY A 44 -10.04 -2.86 9.36
CA GLY A 44 -10.89 -2.22 10.35
C GLY A 44 -10.21 -1.89 11.68
N GLN A 45 -8.89 -2.01 11.76
CA GLN A 45 -8.11 -1.73 12.97
C GLN A 45 -7.89 -0.24 13.20
N LYS A 46 -7.87 0.54 12.12
CA LYS A 46 -7.72 1.99 12.14
C LYS A 46 -8.79 2.62 11.26
N ALA A 47 -9.27 3.79 11.66
CA ALA A 47 -10.22 4.54 10.87
C ALA A 47 -9.55 5.17 9.65
N GLY A 48 -10.24 5.20 8.54
CA GLY A 48 -9.83 5.96 7.37
C GLY A 48 -10.23 7.43 7.53
N ARG A 49 -11.00 7.93 6.56
CA ARG A 49 -11.54 9.30 6.65
C ARG A 49 -12.66 9.34 7.70
N GLU A 50 -12.53 10.27 8.62
CA GLU A 50 -13.53 10.49 9.68
C GLU A 50 -14.30 11.78 9.50
N ARG A 51 -13.74 12.76 8.77
CA ARG A 51 -14.39 14.04 8.49
C ARG A 51 -14.14 14.44 7.06
N GLU A 52 -15.06 15.17 6.45
CA GLU A 52 -14.91 15.60 5.07
C GLU A 52 -13.82 16.66 4.88
N ASP A 53 -13.58 17.47 5.89
CA ASP A 53 -12.57 18.52 5.87
C ASP A 53 -11.15 18.02 6.16
N GLU A 54 -11.00 16.73 6.42
CA GLU A 54 -9.70 16.11 6.69
C GLU A 54 -8.81 16.07 5.45
N THR A 55 -7.55 16.46 5.63
CA THR A 55 -6.52 16.32 4.59
C THR A 55 -5.68 15.08 4.89
N ILE A 56 -5.68 14.13 3.96
CA ILE A 56 -4.99 12.86 4.12
C ILE A 56 -3.94 12.71 3.02
N LEU A 57 -2.71 12.43 3.42
CA LEU A 57 -1.65 12.00 2.49
C LEU A 57 -1.62 10.49 2.47
N PHE A 58 -1.80 9.91 1.29
CA PHE A 58 -1.54 8.48 1.07
C PHE A 58 -0.33 8.32 0.19
N TRP A 59 0.70 7.68 0.72
CA TRP A 59 1.93 7.38 -0.01
C TRP A 59 2.05 5.88 -0.22
N HIS A 60 2.31 5.47 -1.44
CA HIS A 60 2.50 4.06 -1.76
C HIS A 60 3.54 3.88 -2.87
N ARG A 61 4.22 2.75 -2.85
CA ARG A 61 5.13 2.29 -3.91
C ARG A 61 4.61 1.04 -4.59
N GLY A 62 3.64 0.40 -4.00
CA GLY A 62 3.20 -0.94 -4.34
C GLY A 62 3.91 -1.99 -3.48
N LEU A 63 3.29 -3.13 -3.38
CA LEU A 63 3.79 -4.27 -2.60
C LEU A 63 3.75 -5.51 -3.47
N SER A 64 4.84 -6.27 -3.50
CA SER A 64 4.89 -7.57 -4.19
C SER A 64 3.78 -8.50 -3.69
N LEU A 65 3.47 -8.41 -2.41
CA LEU A 65 2.37 -9.17 -1.81
C LEU A 65 1.04 -8.90 -2.51
N SER A 66 0.74 -7.63 -2.78
CA SER A 66 -0.48 -7.24 -3.50
C SER A 66 -0.47 -7.71 -4.95
N ASP A 67 0.69 -7.64 -5.61
CA ASP A 67 0.84 -8.11 -6.98
C ASP A 67 0.57 -9.61 -7.09
N ILE A 68 1.09 -10.39 -6.15
CA ILE A 68 0.88 -11.84 -6.11
C ILE A 68 -0.58 -12.17 -5.81
N ALA A 69 -1.17 -11.50 -4.83
CA ALA A 69 -2.56 -11.74 -4.46
C ALA A 69 -3.52 -11.41 -5.61
N LEU A 70 -3.32 -10.27 -6.27
CA LEU A 70 -4.13 -9.86 -7.41
C LEU A 70 -3.89 -10.77 -8.60
N GLY A 71 -2.63 -11.10 -8.90
CA GLY A 71 -2.27 -12.00 -10.00
C GLY A 71 -2.90 -13.38 -9.85
N CYS A 72 -2.86 -13.95 -8.65
CA CYS A 72 -3.51 -15.24 -8.37
C CYS A 72 -5.02 -15.17 -8.57
N ALA A 73 -5.66 -14.09 -8.09
CA ALA A 73 -7.09 -13.89 -8.26
C ALA A 73 -7.46 -13.74 -9.73
N MET A 74 -6.65 -13.03 -10.50
CA MET A 74 -6.86 -12.85 -11.95
C MET A 74 -6.73 -14.17 -12.71
N LEU A 75 -5.71 -14.98 -12.40
CA LEU A 75 -5.51 -16.29 -13.01
C LEU A 75 -6.70 -17.22 -12.72
N ASP A 76 -7.15 -17.26 -11.50
CA ASP A 76 -8.29 -18.06 -11.08
C ASP A 76 -9.56 -17.63 -11.82
N LYS A 77 -9.81 -16.34 -11.89
CA LYS A 77 -10.96 -15.79 -12.58
C LYS A 77 -10.90 -16.05 -14.10
N ALA A 78 -9.73 -15.90 -14.70
CA ALA A 78 -9.52 -16.18 -16.12
C ALA A 78 -9.78 -17.64 -16.44
N ALA A 79 -9.34 -18.57 -15.61
CA ALA A 79 -9.61 -20.00 -15.77
C ALA A 79 -11.11 -20.31 -15.70
N ARG A 80 -11.82 -19.70 -14.74
CA ARG A 80 -13.27 -19.89 -14.61
C ARG A 80 -14.06 -19.31 -15.77
N LEU A 81 -13.60 -18.22 -16.35
CA LEU A 81 -14.26 -17.57 -17.48
C LEU A 81 -13.79 -18.10 -18.83
N GLY A 82 -12.77 -18.95 -18.87
CA GLY A 82 -12.22 -19.50 -20.10
C GLY A 82 -11.54 -18.46 -20.98
N ILE A 83 -10.97 -17.41 -20.40
CA ILE A 83 -10.30 -16.34 -21.16
C ILE A 83 -8.79 -16.43 -20.97
N GLY A 84 -8.07 -15.84 -21.91
CA GLY A 84 -6.61 -15.85 -21.91
C GLY A 84 -6.04 -17.00 -22.70
N HIS A 85 -4.74 -17.00 -22.86
CA HIS A 85 -4.00 -18.02 -23.59
C HIS A 85 -2.89 -18.59 -22.73
N ARG A 86 -2.79 -19.91 -22.71
CA ARG A 86 -1.67 -20.59 -22.05
C ARG A 86 -0.56 -20.77 -23.07
N LEU A 87 0.54 -20.08 -22.85
CA LEU A 87 1.70 -20.14 -23.71
C LEU A 87 2.74 -21.11 -23.11
N ARG A 88 3.46 -21.78 -24.01
CA ARG A 88 4.55 -22.64 -23.60
C ARG A 88 5.77 -21.76 -23.28
N TYR A 89 6.29 -21.90 -22.10
CA TYR A 89 7.54 -21.26 -21.71
C TYR A 89 8.68 -22.19 -22.17
N ALA A 90 9.40 -21.76 -23.18
CA ALA A 90 10.39 -22.59 -23.91
C ALA A 90 11.41 -23.28 -23.04
#